data_d212e9a8fba755f24b6d7b903a6fa7d5
#
_entry.id   d212e9a8fba755f24b6d7b903a6fa7d5
#
_cell.length_a   1.000
_cell.length_b   1.000
_cell.length_c   1.000
_cell.angle_alpha   90.00
_cell.angle_beta   90.00
_cell.angle_gamma   90.00
#
_symmetry.space_group_name_H-M   'P 1'
#
loop_
_entity.id
_entity.type
_entity.pdbx_description
1 polymer ?
#
loop_
_entity_poly.entity_id
_entity_poly.type
_entity_poly.pdbx_seq_one_letter_code
_entity_poly.pdbx_strand_id
1 'polypeptide(L)'
;MTIAAAEFSNTGLYRAVYLDGPQSDRDAEGEEIPAWTVYVGDADAEPTGQVYTLHHFKSAELLAHQMASDRRLDLIHEATPA
;
A
#
# COMPACT_ATOMS: atom_id res chain seq x y z
N MET A 1 -1.59 26.76 14.12
CA MET A 1 -1.38 26.45 13.57
C MET A 1 -1.68 25.48 13.45
N THR A 2 -2.28 25.16 13.44
CA THR A 2 -2.34 24.30 13.23
C THR A 2 -2.62 23.88 12.29
N ILE A 3 -3.29 24.10 11.74
CA ILE A 3 -3.16 23.70 10.83
C ILE A 3 -2.04 23.18 10.46
N ALA A 4 -1.25 23.18 11.16
CA ALA A 4 0.04 22.63 10.96
C ALA A 4 0.01 21.21 10.45
N ALA A 5 -0.89 20.40 10.89
CA ALA A 5 -0.99 19.04 10.43
C ALA A 5 -1.21 18.96 8.93
N ALA A 6 -2.10 19.77 8.43
CA ALA A 6 -2.35 19.76 7.00
C ALA A 6 -1.14 20.22 6.23
N GLU A 7 -0.45 21.19 6.77
CA GLU A 7 0.74 21.67 6.09
C GLU A 7 1.83 20.63 6.07
N PHE A 8 1.93 19.86 7.13
CA PHE A 8 2.91 18.78 7.16
C PHE A 8 2.61 17.74 6.10
N SER A 9 1.36 17.44 5.90
CA SER A 9 0.99 16.52 4.83
C SER A 9 1.46 17.04 3.49
N ASN A 10 1.28 18.32 3.27
CA ASN A 10 1.66 18.91 2.00
C ASN A 10 3.15 18.95 1.80
N THR A 11 3.92 18.81 2.85
CA THR A 11 5.37 18.80 2.73
C THR A 11 5.92 17.38 2.64
N GLY A 12 5.06 16.39 2.46
CA GLY A 12 5.50 15.03 2.32
C GLY A 12 5.74 14.30 3.62
N LEU A 13 5.32 14.89 4.74
CA LEU A 13 5.44 14.23 6.03
C LEU A 13 4.35 13.20 6.28
N TYR A 14 3.26 13.31 5.54
CA TYR A 14 2.19 12.32 5.67
C TYR A 14 2.61 11.02 5.01
N ARG A 15 2.36 9.92 5.69
CA ARG A 15 2.60 8.60 5.14
C ARG A 15 1.58 7.63 5.69
N ALA A 16 1.26 6.65 4.87
CA ALA A 16 0.38 5.55 5.26
C ALA A 16 0.81 4.33 4.48
N VAL A 17 0.43 3.15 4.97
CA VAL A 17 0.60 1.91 4.22
C VAL A 17 -0.63 1.73 3.37
N TYR A 18 -0.44 1.51 2.08
CA TYR A 18 -1.53 1.28 1.14
C TYR A 18 -1.53 -0.17 0.71
N LEU A 19 -2.72 -0.74 0.67
CA LEU A 19 -2.95 -2.08 0.16
C LEU A 19 -4.00 -1.98 -0.92
N ASP A 20 -3.59 -2.25 -2.15
CA ASP A 20 -4.45 -2.11 -3.33
C ASP A 20 -4.55 -3.43 -4.07
N GLY A 21 -5.65 -3.58 -4.80
CA GLY A 21 -5.84 -4.71 -5.69
C GLY A 21 -7.22 -5.32 -5.58
N PRO A 22 -7.50 -6.33 -6.36
CA PRO A 22 -6.57 -7.01 -7.25
C PRO A 22 -6.41 -6.28 -8.57
N GLN A 23 -5.23 -6.47 -9.15
CA GLN A 23 -4.95 -5.99 -10.50
C GLN A 23 -4.40 -7.16 -11.29
N SER A 24 -4.34 -6.99 -12.60
CA SER A 24 -3.90 -8.07 -13.47
C SER A 24 -2.38 -8.12 -13.52
N ASP A 25 -1.84 -9.32 -13.44
CA ASP A 25 -0.41 -9.58 -13.56
C ASP A 25 -0.25 -10.86 -14.35
N ARG A 26 0.97 -11.26 -14.63
CA ARG A 26 1.23 -12.49 -15.37
C ARG A 26 2.26 -13.31 -14.65
N ASP A 27 2.05 -14.64 -14.67
CA ASP A 27 3.00 -15.57 -14.08
C ASP A 27 4.10 -15.90 -15.10
N ALA A 28 4.94 -16.86 -14.74
CA ALA A 28 6.08 -17.23 -15.57
C ALA A 28 5.66 -17.83 -16.90
N GLU A 29 4.47 -18.41 -16.98
CA GLU A 29 3.94 -18.99 -18.21
C GLU A 29 3.13 -18.01 -19.03
N GLY A 30 3.00 -16.75 -18.56
CA GLY A 30 2.22 -15.75 -19.25
C GLY A 30 0.74 -15.78 -18.94
N GLU A 31 0.31 -16.61 -17.98
CA GLU A 31 -1.08 -16.67 -17.57
C GLU A 31 -1.44 -15.48 -16.72
N GLU A 32 -2.63 -14.94 -16.94
CA GLU A 32 -3.11 -13.80 -16.17
C GLU A 32 -3.50 -14.24 -14.77
N ILE A 33 -2.93 -13.58 -13.78
CA ILE A 33 -3.20 -13.89 -12.37
C ILE A 33 -3.47 -12.58 -11.63
N PRO A 34 -4.19 -12.64 -10.51
CA PRO A 34 -4.42 -11.44 -9.72
C PRO A 34 -3.17 -11.08 -8.90
N ALA A 35 -3.03 -9.81 -8.63
CA ALA A 35 -1.93 -9.32 -7.81
C ALA A 35 -2.41 -8.18 -6.93
N TRP A 36 -1.80 -8.06 -5.78
CA TRP A 36 -2.06 -7.00 -4.82
C TRP A 36 -0.75 -6.29 -4.54
N THR A 37 -0.82 -4.97 -4.33
CA THR A 37 0.37 -4.19 -4.04
C THR A 37 0.29 -3.62 -2.64
N VAL A 38 1.44 -3.58 -1.97
CA VAL A 38 1.59 -3.02 -0.63
C VAL A 38 2.77 -2.06 -0.68
N TYR A 39 2.56 -0.85 -0.19
CA TYR A 39 3.63 0.15 -0.21
C TYR A 39 3.34 1.24 0.80
N VAL A 40 4.38 1.97 1.18
CA VAL A 40 4.23 3.20 1.95
C VAL A 40 4.10 4.33 0.95
N GLY A 41 3.05 5.11 1.10
CA GLY A 41 2.78 6.21 0.18
C GLY A 41 2.48 7.50 0.92
N ASP A 42 2.49 8.59 0.16
CA ASP A 42 2.16 9.91 0.69
C ASP A 42 0.65 10.16 0.59
N ALA A 43 0.25 11.42 0.80
CA ALA A 43 -1.17 11.76 0.82
C ALA A 43 -1.85 11.55 -0.54
N ASP A 44 -1.08 11.51 -1.61
CA ASP A 44 -1.61 11.27 -2.95
C ASP A 44 -1.47 9.81 -3.37
N ALA A 45 -1.15 8.95 -2.43
CA ALA A 45 -0.94 7.52 -2.67
C ALA A 45 0.24 7.25 -3.60
N GLU A 46 1.19 8.18 -3.64
CA GLU A 46 2.41 7.98 -4.42
C GLU A 46 3.41 7.22 -3.58
N PRO A 47 3.97 6.12 -4.10
CA PRO A 47 4.95 5.36 -3.32
C PRO A 47 6.16 6.19 -2.97
N THR A 48 6.59 6.09 -1.72
CA THR A 48 7.79 6.78 -1.24
C THR A 48 8.98 5.85 -1.12
N GLY A 49 8.81 4.60 -1.56
CA GLY A 49 9.85 3.60 -1.50
C GLY A 49 9.46 2.40 -2.32
N GLN A 50 9.83 1.23 -1.85
CA GLN A 50 9.58 0.00 -2.59
C GLN A 50 8.11 -0.36 -2.60
N VAL A 51 7.64 -0.85 -3.74
CA VAL A 51 6.30 -1.40 -3.90
C VAL A 51 6.44 -2.91 -3.92
N TYR A 52 5.67 -3.58 -3.07
CA TYR A 52 5.67 -5.04 -3.00
C TYR A 52 4.44 -5.56 -3.73
N THR A 53 4.66 -6.54 -4.59
CA THR A 53 3.58 -7.17 -5.36
C THR A 53 3.45 -8.61 -4.90
N LEU A 54 2.22 -9.00 -4.51
CA LEU A 54 1.95 -10.33 -4.02
C LEU A 54 0.77 -10.92 -4.79
N HIS A 55 0.75 -12.23 -4.90
CA HIS A 55 -0.27 -12.92 -5.70
C HIS A 55 -1.29 -13.66 -4.84
N HIS A 56 -1.26 -13.45 -3.52
CA HIS A 56 -2.23 -14.02 -2.59
C HIS A 56 -2.75 -12.92 -1.69
N PHE A 57 -4.05 -12.79 -1.66
CA PHE A 57 -4.67 -11.70 -0.91
C PHE A 57 -4.29 -11.74 0.57
N LYS A 58 -4.34 -12.91 1.18
CA LYS A 58 -4.03 -13.01 2.61
C LYS A 58 -2.59 -12.65 2.91
N SER A 59 -1.67 -13.01 2.03
CA SER A 59 -0.26 -12.64 2.21
C SER A 59 -0.08 -11.13 2.11
N ALA A 60 -0.78 -10.50 1.18
CA ALA A 60 -0.72 -9.05 1.03
C ALA A 60 -1.30 -8.35 2.25
N GLU A 61 -2.43 -8.84 2.75
CA GLU A 61 -3.03 -8.29 3.97
C GLU A 61 -2.08 -8.39 5.14
N LEU A 62 -1.47 -9.55 5.32
CA LEU A 62 -0.56 -9.75 6.43
C LEU A 62 0.63 -8.82 6.35
N LEU A 63 1.20 -8.69 5.16
CA LEU A 63 2.35 -7.80 4.98
C LEU A 63 1.94 -6.35 5.26
N ALA A 64 0.78 -5.93 4.77
CA ALA A 64 0.32 -4.56 4.97
C ALA A 64 0.13 -4.26 6.46
N HIS A 65 -0.48 -5.18 7.19
CA HIS A 65 -0.68 -5.00 8.62
C HIS A 65 0.65 -4.97 9.38
N GLN A 66 1.59 -5.82 8.99
CA GLN A 66 2.91 -5.83 9.60
C GLN A 66 3.63 -4.51 9.36
N MET A 67 3.60 -4.02 8.13
CA MET A 67 4.27 -2.76 7.81
C MET A 67 3.64 -1.59 8.56
N ALA A 68 2.33 -1.57 8.63
CA ALA A 68 1.64 -0.50 9.35
C ALA A 68 2.00 -0.52 10.84
N SER A 69 2.02 -1.72 11.43
CA SER A 69 2.33 -1.87 12.84
C SER A 69 3.79 -1.49 13.12
N ASP A 70 4.71 -1.99 12.30
CA ASP A 70 6.14 -1.75 12.52
C ASP A 70 6.50 -0.30 12.39
N ARG A 71 5.83 0.42 11.50
CA ARG A 71 6.13 1.82 11.23
C ARG A 71 5.20 2.77 11.93
N ARG A 72 4.20 2.24 12.62
CA ARG A 72 3.18 3.04 13.32
C ARG A 72 2.49 3.99 12.35
N LEU A 73 2.09 3.43 11.22
CA LEU A 73 1.37 4.17 10.20
C LEU A 73 -0.04 3.62 10.08
N ASP A 74 -0.94 4.44 9.57
CA ASP A 74 -2.28 3.99 9.24
C ASP A 74 -2.22 3.05 8.06
N LEU A 75 -3.19 2.14 8.01
CA LEU A 75 -3.35 1.25 6.87
C LEU A 75 -4.56 1.70 6.07
N ILE A 76 -4.34 1.98 4.81
CA ILE A 76 -5.43 2.30 3.89
C ILE A 76 -5.67 1.06 3.06
N HIS A 77 -6.74 0.35 3.43
CA HIS A 77 -7.05 -0.95 2.87
C HIS A 77 -8.09 -0.76 1.77
N GLU A 78 -7.64 -0.79 0.53
CA GLU A 78 -8.50 -0.60 -0.62
C GLU A 78 -8.53 -1.84 -1.51
N ALA A 79 -8.18 -2.98 -0.95
CA ALA A 79 -8.12 -4.22 -1.70
C ALA A 79 -9.31 -5.12 -1.35
N THR A 80 -9.63 -5.99 -2.30
CA THR A 80 -10.64 -7.02 -2.10
C THR A 80 -10.05 -8.35 -2.55
N PRO A 81 -10.57 -9.47 -2.05
CA PRO A 81 -10.16 -10.78 -2.58
C PRO A 81 -10.55 -10.90 -4.04
N ALA A 82 -9.77 -11.64 -4.80
CA ALA A 82 -10.07 -11.88 -6.20
C ALA A 82 -11.25 -12.83 -6.37
#